data_c4621855734f3194a25421a9cd1f29ad
#
_entry.id   c4621855734f3194a25421a9cd1f29ad
#
_cell.length_a   1.000
_cell.length_b   1.000
_cell.length_c   1.000
_cell.angle_alpha   90.00
_cell.angle_beta   90.00
_cell.angle_gamma   90.00
#
_symmetry.space_group_name_H-M   'P 1'
#
loop_
_entity.id
_entity.type
_entity.pdbx_description
1 polymer ?
#
loop_
_entity_poly.entity_id
_entity_poly.type
_entity_poly.pdbx_seq_one_letter_code
_entity_poly.pdbx_strand_id
1 'polypeptide(L)'
;MKKTNEVYNFSFHHLIRGIILIGFMLLLFKLLLTGNITLLIAPKMIRFIYFTLFVLLILGVLLIIRGTSDHKHSYHCDCDGNHSYPTSTGKSLFLYLLFVIPISTGFLFANNVLDSSVAMNRTIKLGSNSQDTNQIKTVKNNNKPEKLNSTNDKNKTNSTSYTNDYLDNQPEPLTVKEYDKLKNDMLKSKIININDQLYVPMISIIQDNLPSMIGKTVSTKGFVYREKNFMQNQIIVARFGISCCVADASVYGFMASGKVATLPKDQWVQVTGMIDKTQYDGETIPIIKIKQILKIAVPKQPYVFDVGVKID
;
A
#
# COMPACT_ATOMS: atom_id res chain seq x y z
N MET A 1 18.90 -50.78 -9.82
CA MET A 1 19.18 -49.83 -8.74
C MET A 1 19.14 -48.35 -9.18
N LYS A 2 19.57 -47.92 -10.38
CA LYS A 2 19.48 -46.49 -10.82
C LYS A 2 18.05 -45.97 -10.96
N LYS A 3 17.09 -46.76 -11.50
CA LYS A 3 15.69 -46.33 -11.72
C LYS A 3 14.92 -46.03 -10.45
N THR A 4 15.16 -46.68 -9.33
CA THR A 4 14.50 -46.44 -8.07
C THR A 4 14.89 -45.11 -7.44
N ASN A 5 16.16 -44.70 -7.57
CA ASN A 5 16.64 -43.41 -7.02
C ASN A 5 16.09 -42.19 -7.79
N GLU A 6 15.81 -42.31 -9.09
CA GLU A 6 15.23 -41.21 -9.90
C GLU A 6 13.77 -40.98 -9.56
N VAL A 7 12.98 -42.03 -9.32
CA VAL A 7 11.57 -41.92 -8.92
C VAL A 7 11.43 -41.30 -7.52
N TYR A 8 12.26 -41.71 -6.55
CA TYR A 8 12.32 -41.11 -5.22
C TYR A 8 12.63 -39.63 -5.24
N ASN A 9 13.60 -39.20 -6.07
CA ASN A 9 13.96 -37.79 -6.19
C ASN A 9 12.82 -36.97 -6.75
N PHE A 10 12.07 -37.46 -7.73
CA PHE A 10 10.96 -36.74 -8.35
C PHE A 10 9.79 -36.51 -7.36
N SER A 11 9.36 -37.53 -6.65
CA SER A 11 8.30 -37.45 -5.63
C SER A 11 8.69 -36.51 -4.48
N PHE A 12 9.93 -36.57 -4.03
CA PHE A 12 10.46 -35.69 -2.97
C PHE A 12 10.42 -34.21 -3.38
N HIS A 13 10.78 -33.85 -4.61
CA HIS A 13 10.72 -32.50 -5.11
C HIS A 13 9.28 -31.96 -5.20
N HIS A 14 8.30 -32.77 -5.57
CA HIS A 14 6.89 -32.39 -5.57
C HIS A 14 6.39 -32.12 -4.15
N LEU A 15 6.74 -32.99 -3.20
CA LEU A 15 6.35 -32.84 -1.81
C LEU A 15 6.91 -31.55 -1.21
N ILE A 16 8.20 -31.25 -1.38
CA ILE A 16 8.80 -30.00 -0.88
C ILE A 16 8.12 -28.76 -1.49
N ARG A 17 7.88 -28.75 -2.80
CA ARG A 17 7.17 -27.65 -3.46
C ARG A 17 5.77 -27.46 -2.89
N GLY A 18 5.05 -28.55 -2.67
CA GLY A 18 3.74 -28.50 -2.04
C GLY A 18 3.78 -27.88 -0.63
N ILE A 19 4.75 -28.30 0.20
CA ILE A 19 4.96 -27.76 1.56
C ILE A 19 5.28 -26.24 1.49
N ILE A 20 6.14 -25.81 0.57
CA ILE A 20 6.48 -24.38 0.40
C ILE A 20 5.24 -23.58 0.02
N LEU A 21 4.40 -24.06 -0.93
CA LEU A 21 3.17 -23.37 -1.32
C LEU A 21 2.19 -23.25 -0.16
N ILE A 22 2.01 -24.32 0.61
CA ILE A 22 1.20 -24.28 1.84
C ILE A 22 1.81 -23.31 2.87
N GLY A 23 3.12 -23.25 2.99
CA GLY A 23 3.82 -22.28 3.84
C GLY A 23 3.50 -20.83 3.45
N PHE A 24 3.55 -20.48 2.16
CA PHE A 24 3.13 -19.17 1.66
C PHE A 24 1.64 -18.89 1.92
N MET A 25 0.78 -19.88 1.68
CA MET A 25 -0.66 -19.77 1.96
C MET A 25 -0.90 -19.45 3.45
N LEU A 26 -0.26 -20.18 4.36
CA LEU A 26 -0.39 -19.95 5.80
C LEU A 26 0.15 -18.58 6.22
N LEU A 27 1.24 -18.10 5.61
CA LEU A 27 1.76 -16.76 5.86
C LEU A 27 0.73 -15.69 5.47
N LEU A 28 0.18 -15.75 4.24
CA LEU A 28 -0.85 -14.82 3.79
C LEU A 28 -2.11 -14.89 4.65
N PHE A 29 -2.52 -16.10 5.03
CA PHE A 29 -3.67 -16.31 5.90
C PHE A 29 -3.45 -15.70 7.30
N LYS A 30 -2.26 -15.88 7.90
CA LYS A 30 -1.88 -15.21 9.15
C LYS A 30 -1.98 -13.70 9.01
N LEU A 31 -1.42 -13.10 7.94
CA LEU A 31 -1.44 -11.66 7.70
C LEU A 31 -2.88 -11.12 7.58
N LEU A 32 -3.77 -11.87 6.94
CA LEU A 32 -5.20 -11.53 6.87
C LEU A 32 -5.87 -11.58 8.24
N LEU A 33 -5.67 -12.65 9.00
CA LEU A 33 -6.27 -12.80 10.34
C LEU A 33 -5.80 -11.72 11.33
N THR A 34 -4.53 -11.31 11.24
CA THR A 34 -3.96 -10.27 12.12
C THR A 34 -4.27 -8.85 11.63
N GLY A 35 -4.84 -8.67 10.44
CA GLY A 35 -5.05 -7.37 9.79
C GLY A 35 -3.76 -6.73 9.26
N ASN A 36 -2.59 -7.32 9.49
CA ASN A 36 -1.30 -6.79 9.09
C ASN A 36 -1.09 -6.80 7.56
N ILE A 37 -1.95 -7.47 6.81
CA ILE A 37 -1.92 -7.46 5.34
C ILE A 37 -1.98 -6.03 4.78
N THR A 38 -2.70 -5.10 5.46
CA THR A 38 -2.82 -3.70 5.05
C THR A 38 -1.54 -2.89 5.21
N LEU A 39 -0.56 -3.41 5.98
CA LEU A 39 0.80 -2.85 6.05
C LEU A 39 1.65 -3.21 4.83
N LEU A 40 1.23 -4.18 4.03
CA LEU A 40 1.97 -4.66 2.86
C LEU A 40 1.25 -4.39 1.55
N ILE A 41 -0.08 -4.45 1.55
CA ILE A 41 -0.91 -4.44 0.35
C ILE A 41 -2.09 -3.49 0.55
N ALA A 42 -2.36 -2.68 -0.48
CA ALA A 42 -3.50 -1.77 -0.45
C ALA A 42 -4.84 -2.56 -0.34
N PRO A 43 -5.80 -2.04 0.43
CA PRO A 43 -7.08 -2.72 0.65
C PRO A 43 -7.78 -3.15 -0.65
N LYS A 44 -7.73 -2.34 -1.71
CA LYS A 44 -8.33 -2.68 -3.02
C LYS A 44 -7.80 -3.98 -3.65
N MET A 45 -6.61 -4.44 -3.23
CA MET A 45 -5.99 -5.67 -3.73
C MET A 45 -6.36 -6.91 -2.90
N ILE A 46 -7.05 -6.77 -1.77
CA ILE A 46 -7.33 -7.88 -0.84
C ILE A 46 -8.19 -8.97 -1.49
N ARG A 47 -9.13 -8.60 -2.37
CA ARG A 47 -9.94 -9.61 -3.09
C ARG A 47 -9.09 -10.52 -3.99
N PHE A 48 -7.97 -10.03 -4.53
CA PHE A 48 -7.01 -10.86 -5.28
C PHE A 48 -6.21 -11.76 -4.34
N ILE A 49 -5.97 -11.35 -3.10
CA ILE A 49 -5.31 -12.18 -2.09
C ILE A 49 -6.18 -13.39 -1.72
N TYR A 50 -7.49 -13.23 -1.57
CA TYR A 50 -8.40 -14.37 -1.35
C TYR A 50 -8.33 -15.38 -2.51
N PHE A 51 -8.34 -14.87 -3.75
CA PHE A 51 -8.17 -15.74 -4.92
C PHE A 51 -6.82 -16.46 -4.90
N THR A 52 -5.74 -15.74 -4.58
CA THR A 52 -4.39 -16.32 -4.47
C THR A 52 -4.31 -17.39 -3.39
N LEU A 53 -4.92 -17.18 -2.22
CA LEU A 53 -5.00 -18.18 -1.15
C LEU A 53 -5.65 -19.47 -1.63
N PHE A 54 -6.78 -19.35 -2.33
CA PHE A 54 -7.50 -20.51 -2.89
C PHE A 54 -6.63 -21.28 -3.88
N VAL A 55 -5.98 -20.58 -4.79
CA VAL A 55 -5.08 -21.20 -5.79
C VAL A 55 -3.89 -21.88 -5.11
N LEU A 56 -3.22 -21.22 -4.17
CA LEU A 56 -2.09 -21.78 -3.44
C LEU A 56 -2.47 -23.03 -2.64
N LEU A 57 -3.68 -23.02 -2.03
CA LEU A 57 -4.20 -24.17 -1.32
C LEU A 57 -4.37 -25.39 -2.25
N ILE A 58 -5.07 -25.18 -3.38
CA ILE A 58 -5.32 -26.27 -4.35
C ILE A 58 -4.00 -26.81 -4.91
N LEU A 59 -3.12 -25.92 -5.39
CA LEU A 59 -1.85 -26.35 -5.98
C LEU A 59 -0.95 -27.02 -4.95
N GLY A 60 -0.89 -26.50 -3.71
CA GLY A 60 -0.13 -27.10 -2.64
C GLY A 60 -0.60 -28.50 -2.29
N VAL A 61 -1.93 -28.68 -2.13
CA VAL A 61 -2.53 -30.01 -1.85
C VAL A 61 -2.29 -30.98 -3.01
N LEU A 62 -2.52 -30.56 -4.26
CA LEU A 62 -2.28 -31.40 -5.45
C LEU A 62 -0.83 -31.87 -5.54
N LEU A 63 0.13 -30.98 -5.25
CA LEU A 63 1.56 -31.33 -5.27
C LEU A 63 1.93 -32.29 -4.13
N ILE A 64 1.34 -32.15 -2.96
CA ILE A 64 1.54 -33.07 -1.83
C ILE A 64 0.97 -34.45 -2.19
N ILE A 65 -0.25 -34.52 -2.70
CA ILE A 65 -0.88 -35.79 -3.13
C ILE A 65 -0.01 -36.47 -4.21
N ARG A 66 0.47 -35.72 -5.21
CA ARG A 66 1.37 -36.27 -6.24
C ARG A 66 2.71 -36.71 -5.68
N GLY A 67 3.23 -36.02 -4.66
CA GLY A 67 4.49 -36.36 -4.01
C GLY A 67 4.38 -37.59 -3.08
N THR A 68 3.18 -37.87 -2.58
CA THR A 68 2.94 -39.03 -1.68
C THR A 68 2.34 -40.24 -2.37
N SER A 69 1.74 -40.06 -3.57
CA SER A 69 1.14 -41.16 -4.34
C SER A 69 2.21 -41.97 -5.06
N ASP A 70 2.29 -43.27 -4.77
CA ASP A 70 3.20 -44.24 -5.41
C ASP A 70 2.74 -44.64 -6.83
N HIS A 71 2.17 -43.70 -7.60
CA HIS A 71 1.77 -43.98 -8.98
C HIS A 71 2.98 -44.12 -9.89
N LYS A 72 3.32 -45.36 -10.25
CA LYS A 72 4.29 -45.78 -11.27
C LYS A 72 3.90 -45.38 -12.72
N HIS A 73 3.30 -44.19 -12.90
CA HIS A 73 3.10 -43.70 -14.26
C HIS A 73 4.37 -42.96 -14.72
N SER A 74 5.19 -43.73 -15.45
CA SER A 74 6.26 -43.19 -16.27
C SER A 74 5.64 -42.32 -17.38
N TYR A 75 5.48 -41.05 -17.13
CA TYR A 75 5.21 -40.12 -18.25
C TYR A 75 6.53 -39.91 -19.00
N HIS A 76 6.65 -40.61 -20.13
CA HIS A 76 7.63 -40.26 -21.15
C HIS A 76 7.20 -38.89 -21.71
N CYS A 77 7.84 -37.81 -21.27
CA CYS A 77 7.82 -36.57 -22.04
C CYS A 77 8.75 -36.76 -23.24
N ASP A 78 8.18 -36.81 -24.42
CA ASP A 78 8.88 -36.77 -25.71
C ASP A 78 9.34 -35.35 -26.08
N CYS A 79 9.64 -34.51 -25.05
CA CYS A 79 10.18 -33.18 -25.30
C CYS A 79 11.71 -33.26 -25.28
N ASP A 80 12.34 -32.78 -26.33
CA ASP A 80 13.81 -32.63 -26.51
C ASP A 80 14.50 -31.70 -25.52
N GLY A 81 13.80 -31.24 -24.48
CA GLY A 81 14.29 -30.42 -23.39
C GLY A 81 14.81 -31.26 -22.22
N ASN A 82 16.07 -31.10 -21.89
CA ASN A 82 16.72 -31.74 -20.74
C ASN A 82 16.12 -31.18 -19.43
N HIS A 83 14.95 -31.67 -18.99
CA HIS A 83 14.25 -31.29 -17.76
C HIS A 83 14.84 -32.00 -16.51
N SER A 84 16.16 -32.24 -16.49
CA SER A 84 16.82 -32.86 -15.37
C SER A 84 16.84 -31.91 -14.16
N TYR A 85 16.22 -32.35 -13.07
CA TYR A 85 16.42 -31.70 -11.78
C TYR A 85 17.91 -31.70 -11.39
N PRO A 86 18.38 -30.66 -10.67
CA PRO A 86 19.77 -30.66 -10.21
C PRO A 86 20.00 -31.90 -9.37
N THR A 87 20.86 -32.79 -9.88
CA THR A 87 21.21 -34.06 -9.24
C THR A 87 22.05 -33.89 -7.96
N SER A 88 22.57 -32.68 -7.74
CA SER A 88 23.34 -32.34 -6.53
C SER A 88 22.38 -31.89 -5.42
N THR A 89 22.33 -32.63 -4.33
CA THR A 89 21.55 -32.34 -3.12
C THR A 89 21.79 -30.93 -2.60
N GLY A 90 23.03 -30.41 -2.66
CA GLY A 90 23.36 -29.04 -2.25
C GLY A 90 22.70 -27.96 -3.11
N LYS A 91 22.65 -28.13 -4.44
CA LYS A 91 21.99 -27.18 -5.35
C LYS A 91 20.48 -27.17 -5.14
N SER A 92 19.86 -28.32 -4.92
CA SER A 92 18.44 -28.42 -4.62
C SER A 92 18.09 -27.77 -3.28
N LEU A 93 18.93 -28.01 -2.24
CA LEU A 93 18.73 -27.39 -0.93
C LEU A 93 18.85 -25.86 -1.00
N PHE A 94 19.81 -25.32 -1.71
CA PHE A 94 19.97 -23.87 -1.92
C PHE A 94 18.74 -23.26 -2.61
N LEU A 95 18.22 -23.91 -3.63
CA LEU A 95 17.02 -23.46 -4.34
C LEU A 95 15.80 -23.37 -3.39
N TYR A 96 15.59 -24.38 -2.55
CA TYR A 96 14.46 -24.38 -1.62
C TYR A 96 14.65 -23.40 -0.47
N LEU A 97 15.90 -23.24 0.02
CA LEU A 97 16.23 -22.25 1.05
C LEU A 97 15.87 -20.83 0.63
N LEU A 98 16.06 -20.50 -0.67
CA LEU A 98 15.68 -19.22 -1.24
C LEU A 98 14.19 -18.88 -1.05
N PHE A 99 13.30 -19.90 -1.02
CA PHE A 99 11.87 -19.71 -0.76
C PHE A 99 11.50 -19.80 0.72
N VAL A 100 12.23 -20.60 1.50
CA VAL A 100 11.98 -20.77 2.94
C VAL A 100 12.35 -19.51 3.72
N ILE A 101 13.44 -18.81 3.34
CA ILE A 101 13.88 -17.58 4.01
C ILE A 101 12.78 -16.49 4.01
N PRO A 102 12.16 -16.11 2.87
CA PRO A 102 11.07 -15.12 2.87
C PRO A 102 9.87 -15.54 3.71
N ILE A 103 9.51 -16.83 3.71
CA ILE A 103 8.42 -17.33 4.55
C ILE A 103 8.77 -17.12 6.02
N SER A 104 9.97 -17.58 6.45
CA SER A 104 10.41 -17.48 7.83
C SER A 104 10.52 -16.02 8.30
N THR A 105 11.11 -15.14 7.49
CA THR A 105 11.21 -13.70 7.79
C THR A 105 9.83 -13.05 7.85
N GLY A 106 8.89 -13.41 6.95
CA GLY A 106 7.51 -12.93 6.98
C GLY A 106 6.75 -13.37 8.24
N PHE A 107 7.01 -14.55 8.77
CA PHE A 107 6.42 -14.97 10.06
C PHE A 107 6.99 -14.21 11.25
N LEU A 108 8.29 -13.83 11.22
CA LEU A 108 8.98 -13.18 12.34
C LEU A 108 8.80 -11.66 12.35
N PHE A 109 8.80 -11.00 11.19
CA PHE A 109 8.92 -9.54 11.04
C PHE A 109 7.71 -8.87 10.37
N ALA A 110 6.55 -9.53 10.35
CA ALA A 110 5.36 -9.04 9.64
C ALA A 110 4.78 -7.69 10.14
N ASN A 111 5.29 -7.12 11.24
CA ASN A 111 4.71 -5.95 11.91
C ASN A 111 5.54 -4.66 11.71
N ASN A 112 6.55 -4.67 10.84
CA ASN A 112 7.39 -3.50 10.64
C ASN A 112 6.69 -2.46 9.77
N VAL A 113 6.59 -1.24 10.28
CA VAL A 113 6.09 -0.06 9.56
C VAL A 113 7.27 0.63 8.88
N LEU A 114 7.04 1.17 7.68
CA LEU A 114 8.04 1.99 6.99
C LEU A 114 8.37 3.24 7.82
N ASP A 115 9.65 3.58 7.87
CA ASP A 115 10.21 4.70 8.61
C ASP A 115 10.94 5.71 7.69
N SER A 116 11.53 6.74 8.29
CA SER A 116 12.26 7.78 7.55
C SER A 116 13.48 7.26 6.79
N SER A 117 14.04 6.10 7.15
CA SER A 117 15.17 5.51 6.43
C SER A 117 14.74 5.04 5.03
N VAL A 118 13.52 4.53 4.92
CA VAL A 118 12.91 4.16 3.65
C VAL A 118 12.50 5.41 2.86
N ALA A 119 12.00 6.46 3.55
CA ALA A 119 11.59 7.71 2.92
C ALA A 119 12.74 8.39 2.15
N MET A 120 13.98 8.30 2.65
CA MET A 120 15.15 8.86 1.97
C MET A 120 15.40 8.26 0.57
N ASN A 121 14.95 7.04 0.32
CA ASN A 121 15.15 6.32 -0.94
C ASN A 121 13.87 6.29 -1.81
N ARG A 122 12.84 7.06 -1.45
CA ARG A 122 11.56 7.11 -2.14
C ARG A 122 11.29 8.50 -2.69
N THR A 123 10.47 8.57 -3.73
CA THR A 123 10.00 9.86 -4.26
C THR A 123 9.16 10.57 -3.22
N ILE A 124 9.51 11.82 -2.90
CA ILE A 124 8.76 12.67 -1.99
C ILE A 124 7.85 13.57 -2.82
N LYS A 125 6.55 13.43 -2.62
CA LYS A 125 5.52 14.19 -3.34
C LYS A 125 5.05 15.34 -2.43
N LEU A 126 5.74 16.47 -2.50
CA LEU A 126 5.38 17.71 -1.80
C LEU A 126 4.71 18.73 -2.71
N GLY A 127 4.72 18.49 -4.01
CA GLY A 127 4.20 19.32 -5.07
C GLY A 127 3.52 18.52 -6.18
N SER A 128 2.96 19.22 -7.16
CA SER A 128 2.19 18.64 -8.26
C SER A 128 3.04 17.90 -9.32
N ASN A 129 4.28 17.52 -9.04
CA ASN A 129 5.07 16.68 -9.94
C ASN A 129 4.52 15.24 -10.03
N SER A 130 3.23 15.14 -10.29
CA SER A 130 2.63 13.93 -10.82
C SER A 130 2.83 13.92 -12.34
N GLN A 131 4.02 13.50 -12.80
CA GLN A 131 4.21 13.11 -14.20
C GLN A 131 3.25 11.99 -14.66
N ASP A 132 2.44 11.47 -13.75
CA ASP A 132 1.43 10.44 -14.04
C ASP A 132 0.05 11.02 -14.42
N THR A 133 -0.16 12.35 -14.36
CA THR A 133 -1.43 13.00 -14.76
C THR A 133 -1.49 13.41 -16.22
N ASN A 134 -0.52 13.06 -17.06
CA ASN A 134 -0.54 13.36 -18.50
C ASN A 134 -1.48 12.49 -19.34
N GLN A 135 -2.37 11.71 -18.72
CA GLN A 135 -3.45 11.02 -19.46
C GLN A 135 -4.83 11.69 -19.34
N ILE A 136 -4.96 12.84 -18.66
CA ILE A 136 -6.25 13.55 -18.57
C ILE A 136 -6.20 14.89 -19.33
N LYS A 137 -5.67 14.90 -20.54
CA LYS A 137 -5.96 15.99 -21.48
C LYS A 137 -6.37 15.40 -22.81
N THR A 138 -7.59 15.71 -23.17
CA THR A 138 -8.22 15.61 -24.47
C THR A 138 -9.04 14.34 -24.76
N VAL A 139 -10.28 14.30 -24.34
CA VAL A 139 -11.39 14.02 -25.25
C VAL A 139 -12.58 14.83 -24.78
N LYS A 140 -12.81 15.97 -25.41
CA LYS A 140 -14.15 16.56 -25.48
C LYS A 140 -14.92 15.75 -26.51
N ASN A 141 -15.97 15.09 -26.09
CA ASN A 141 -17.11 14.84 -26.99
C ASN A 141 -18.40 14.83 -26.18
N ASN A 142 -19.28 15.70 -26.67
CA ASN A 142 -20.67 15.87 -26.26
C ASN A 142 -21.43 14.56 -26.46
N ASN A 143 -22.16 14.11 -25.44
CA ASN A 143 -23.53 13.63 -25.64
C ASN A 143 -24.29 13.55 -24.30
N LYS A 144 -25.58 13.84 -24.41
CA LYS A 144 -26.63 14.20 -23.48
C LYS A 144 -27.07 13.02 -22.57
N PRO A 145 -27.61 13.28 -21.37
CA PRO A 145 -27.85 12.28 -20.34
C PRO A 145 -29.21 11.61 -20.48
N GLU A 146 -29.25 10.35 -20.09
CA GLU A 146 -30.52 9.68 -19.80
C GLU A 146 -30.53 9.20 -18.32
N LYS A 147 -31.63 9.51 -17.66
CA LYS A 147 -31.92 9.24 -16.26
C LYS A 147 -32.23 7.76 -16.04
N LEU A 148 -31.76 7.17 -14.97
CA LEU A 148 -32.54 6.17 -14.26
C LEU A 148 -32.32 6.25 -12.75
N ASN A 149 -33.43 6.43 -12.05
CA ASN A 149 -33.59 6.40 -10.61
C ASN A 149 -33.49 4.96 -10.10
N SER A 150 -32.89 4.75 -8.94
CA SER A 150 -33.43 3.81 -7.96
C SER A 150 -32.90 4.04 -6.55
N THR A 151 -33.82 4.32 -5.73
CA THR A 151 -34.06 4.43 -4.30
C THR A 151 -33.34 3.44 -3.38
N ASN A 152 -32.86 4.03 -2.27
CA ASN A 152 -32.89 3.61 -0.85
C ASN A 152 -32.97 2.11 -0.49
N ASP A 153 -32.08 1.65 0.41
CA ASP A 153 -32.57 1.37 1.76
C ASP A 153 -31.45 1.30 2.82
N LYS A 154 -31.79 1.87 3.97
CA LYS A 154 -31.01 1.85 5.21
C LYS A 154 -31.25 0.51 5.93
N ASN A 155 -30.24 -0.13 6.45
CA ASN A 155 -30.42 -0.72 7.76
C ASN A 155 -29.09 -0.85 8.54
N LYS A 156 -29.14 -0.35 9.74
CA LYS A 156 -28.11 -0.25 10.75
C LYS A 156 -28.23 -1.47 11.66
N THR A 157 -27.19 -2.26 11.75
CA THR A 157 -27.08 -3.22 12.86
C THR A 157 -25.66 -3.18 13.43
N ASN A 158 -25.57 -2.72 14.66
CA ASN A 158 -24.37 -2.73 15.48
C ASN A 158 -24.00 -4.18 15.84
N SER A 159 -22.77 -4.57 15.53
CA SER A 159 -22.07 -5.60 16.28
C SER A 159 -20.57 -5.34 16.25
N THR A 160 -20.05 -5.11 17.41
CA THR A 160 -18.68 -4.75 17.73
C THR A 160 -17.75 -5.93 17.45
N SER A 161 -16.95 -5.84 16.39
CA SER A 161 -15.77 -6.67 16.18
C SER A 161 -14.62 -5.79 15.70
N TYR A 162 -13.59 -5.65 16.51
CA TYR A 162 -12.51 -4.67 16.36
C TYR A 162 -11.46 -5.02 15.29
N THR A 163 -11.70 -5.99 14.41
CA THR A 163 -10.72 -6.48 13.44
C THR A 163 -11.05 -6.25 11.97
N ASN A 164 -12.27 -5.80 11.62
CA ASN A 164 -12.69 -5.74 10.22
C ASN A 164 -12.91 -4.31 9.66
N ASP A 165 -12.75 -3.27 10.49
CA ASP A 165 -13.16 -1.90 10.11
C ASP A 165 -12.36 -1.32 8.93
N TYR A 166 -11.10 -1.75 8.75
CA TYR A 166 -10.25 -1.29 7.63
C TYR A 166 -10.41 -2.14 6.35
N LEU A 167 -10.95 -3.37 6.48
CA LEU A 167 -11.21 -4.24 5.34
C LEU A 167 -12.56 -3.91 4.68
N ASP A 168 -13.54 -3.46 5.48
CA ASP A 168 -14.89 -3.13 5.03
C ASP A 168 -15.05 -1.65 4.58
N ASN A 169 -14.22 -0.74 5.11
CA ASN A 169 -14.25 0.69 4.80
C ASN A 169 -13.15 1.09 3.81
N GLN A 170 -13.03 0.38 2.69
CA GLN A 170 -12.14 0.84 1.63
C GLN A 170 -12.71 2.12 1.01
N PRO A 171 -11.92 3.22 0.94
CA PRO A 171 -12.34 4.36 0.16
C PRO A 171 -12.39 3.92 -1.31
N GLU A 172 -13.59 3.94 -1.89
CA GLU A 172 -13.74 3.73 -3.33
C GLU A 172 -13.12 4.88 -4.11
N PRO A 173 -12.71 4.65 -5.36
CA PRO A 173 -12.28 5.74 -6.23
C PRO A 173 -13.35 6.83 -6.29
N LEU A 174 -12.95 8.08 -6.07
CA LEU A 174 -13.88 9.21 -6.15
C LEU A 174 -14.40 9.34 -7.59
N THR A 175 -15.68 9.54 -7.74
CA THR A 175 -16.22 10.03 -9.02
C THR A 175 -15.77 11.48 -9.26
N VAL A 176 -15.76 11.93 -10.51
CA VAL A 176 -15.42 13.31 -10.86
C VAL A 176 -16.29 14.31 -10.08
N LYS A 177 -17.58 14.01 -9.91
CA LYS A 177 -18.51 14.84 -9.14
C LYS A 177 -18.16 14.93 -7.65
N GLU A 178 -17.76 13.82 -7.05
CA GLU A 178 -17.33 13.79 -5.64
C GLU A 178 -16.02 14.52 -5.44
N TYR A 179 -15.07 14.37 -6.37
CA TYR A 179 -13.82 15.13 -6.34
C TYR A 179 -14.05 16.63 -6.47
N ASP A 180 -14.92 17.07 -7.40
CA ASP A 180 -15.28 18.48 -7.58
C ASP A 180 -16.02 19.03 -6.35
N LYS A 181 -16.89 18.23 -5.72
CA LYS A 181 -17.55 18.60 -4.48
C LYS A 181 -16.53 18.78 -3.36
N LEU A 182 -15.63 17.81 -3.14
CA LEU A 182 -14.55 17.89 -2.16
C LEU A 182 -13.70 19.14 -2.37
N LYS A 183 -13.30 19.43 -3.61
CA LYS A 183 -12.55 20.63 -3.99
C LYS A 183 -13.30 21.91 -3.62
N ASN A 184 -14.57 22.00 -3.99
CA ASN A 184 -15.40 23.18 -3.72
C ASN A 184 -15.62 23.39 -2.21
N ASP A 185 -15.82 22.32 -1.45
CA ASP A 185 -15.96 22.37 0.01
C ASP A 185 -14.66 22.85 0.67
N MET A 186 -13.50 22.37 0.22
CA MET A 186 -12.19 22.82 0.69
C MET A 186 -11.92 24.30 0.32
N LEU A 187 -12.31 24.73 -0.89
CA LEU A 187 -12.16 26.12 -1.31
C LEU A 187 -13.02 27.08 -0.50
N LYS A 188 -14.20 26.67 -0.06
CA LYS A 188 -15.09 27.50 0.79
C LYS A 188 -14.70 27.46 2.27
N SER A 189 -14.13 26.39 2.75
CA SER A 189 -13.75 26.22 4.16
C SER A 189 -12.59 27.12 4.57
N LYS A 190 -12.66 27.68 5.79
CA LYS A 190 -11.52 28.37 6.45
C LYS A 190 -10.58 27.40 7.17
N ILE A 191 -11.11 26.25 7.59
CA ILE A 191 -10.37 25.20 8.30
C ILE A 191 -10.49 23.91 7.50
N ILE A 192 -9.37 23.29 7.19
CA ILE A 192 -9.27 22.05 6.42
C ILE A 192 -8.67 20.97 7.32
N ASN A 193 -9.45 19.95 7.64
CA ASN A 193 -8.97 18.78 8.36
C ASN A 193 -8.67 17.69 7.34
N ILE A 194 -7.38 17.34 7.18
CA ILE A 194 -6.97 16.30 6.24
C ILE A 194 -7.46 14.95 6.78
N ASN A 195 -8.31 14.29 5.98
CA ASN A 195 -8.86 12.97 6.26
C ASN A 195 -7.87 11.90 5.79
N ASP A 196 -7.64 10.88 6.61
CA ASP A 196 -6.73 9.76 6.26
C ASP A 196 -7.21 8.96 5.04
N GLN A 197 -8.53 8.85 4.81
CA GLN A 197 -9.11 8.14 3.66
C GLN A 197 -8.98 8.94 2.35
N LEU A 198 -9.00 10.27 2.43
CA LEU A 198 -8.92 11.19 1.29
C LEU A 198 -7.62 11.99 1.30
N TYR A 199 -6.58 11.47 1.98
CA TYR A 199 -5.34 12.17 2.22
C TYR A 199 -4.67 12.63 0.92
N VAL A 200 -4.49 11.73 -0.04
CA VAL A 200 -3.83 12.01 -1.32
C VAL A 200 -4.63 13.03 -2.15
N PRO A 201 -5.94 12.85 -2.45
CA PRO A 201 -6.71 13.83 -3.20
C PRO A 201 -6.79 15.20 -2.50
N MET A 202 -6.86 15.25 -1.15
CA MET A 202 -6.89 16.54 -0.44
C MET A 202 -5.55 17.29 -0.55
N ILE A 203 -4.41 16.59 -0.49
CA ILE A 203 -3.10 17.22 -0.74
C ILE A 203 -3.02 17.75 -2.16
N SER A 204 -3.43 16.98 -3.16
CA SER A 204 -3.44 17.41 -4.56
C SER A 204 -4.30 18.65 -4.77
N ILE A 205 -5.51 18.68 -4.18
CA ILE A 205 -6.39 19.85 -4.25
C ILE A 205 -5.72 21.10 -3.65
N ILE A 206 -5.06 20.99 -2.50
CA ILE A 206 -4.34 22.12 -1.87
C ILE A 206 -3.22 22.60 -2.78
N GLN A 207 -2.46 21.71 -3.36
CA GLN A 207 -1.36 22.02 -4.24
C GLN A 207 -1.82 22.72 -5.53
N ASP A 208 -2.82 22.14 -6.22
CA ASP A 208 -3.33 22.64 -7.49
C ASP A 208 -4.05 23.99 -7.34
N ASN A 209 -4.54 24.29 -6.15
CA ASN A 209 -5.24 25.53 -5.86
C ASN A 209 -4.55 26.38 -4.80
N LEU A 210 -3.22 26.28 -4.70
CA LEU A 210 -2.42 26.92 -3.65
C LEU A 210 -2.72 28.40 -3.44
N PRO A 211 -2.88 29.26 -4.47
CA PRO A 211 -3.21 30.68 -4.26
C PRO A 211 -4.50 30.90 -3.45
N SER A 212 -5.50 30.05 -3.64
CA SER A 212 -6.77 30.12 -2.93
C SER A 212 -6.76 29.44 -1.55
N MET A 213 -5.71 28.71 -1.26
CA MET A 213 -5.54 28.00 0.02
C MET A 213 -4.67 28.76 1.01
N ILE A 214 -3.85 29.71 0.56
CA ILE A 214 -3.00 30.53 1.43
C ILE A 214 -3.86 31.25 2.49
N GLY A 215 -3.40 31.23 3.75
CA GLY A 215 -4.08 31.83 4.89
C GLY A 215 -5.14 30.96 5.56
N LYS A 216 -5.55 29.84 4.93
CA LYS A 216 -6.46 28.88 5.57
C LYS A 216 -5.73 28.07 6.63
N THR A 217 -6.47 27.63 7.65
CA THR A 217 -5.94 26.72 8.68
C THR A 217 -6.06 25.28 8.20
N VAL A 218 -4.98 24.52 8.29
CA VAL A 218 -4.96 23.10 7.98
C VAL A 218 -4.53 22.28 9.19
N SER A 219 -5.14 21.12 9.39
CA SER A 219 -4.73 20.11 10.38
C SER A 219 -4.42 18.80 9.67
N THR A 220 -3.24 18.23 9.93
CA THR A 220 -2.77 16.98 9.34
C THR A 220 -2.00 16.14 10.34
N LYS A 221 -1.91 14.81 10.10
CA LYS A 221 -1.15 13.86 10.90
C LYS A 221 -0.09 13.19 10.05
N GLY A 222 1.08 12.95 10.62
CA GLY A 222 2.15 12.24 9.95
C GLY A 222 3.36 12.05 10.85
N PHE A 223 4.37 11.38 10.34
CA PHE A 223 5.66 11.27 11.00
C PHE A 223 6.59 12.42 10.59
N VAL A 224 7.49 12.77 11.48
CA VAL A 224 8.50 13.82 11.27
C VAL A 224 9.60 13.27 10.35
N TYR A 225 9.73 13.87 9.18
CA TYR A 225 10.83 13.63 8.26
C TYR A 225 11.66 14.91 8.07
N ARG A 226 13.00 14.78 8.00
CA ARG A 226 13.93 15.88 7.75
C ARG A 226 14.91 15.50 6.66
N GLU A 227 15.07 16.35 5.70
CA GLU A 227 16.15 16.26 4.72
C GLU A 227 17.42 16.93 5.24
N LYS A 228 18.56 16.54 4.65
CA LYS A 228 19.87 17.07 5.07
C LYS A 228 19.99 18.58 4.91
N ASN A 229 19.28 19.16 3.92
CA ASN A 229 19.37 20.58 3.54
C ASN A 229 18.29 21.44 4.23
N PHE A 230 17.47 20.86 5.12
CA PHE A 230 16.43 21.63 5.81
C PHE A 230 17.00 22.50 6.94
N MET A 231 16.42 23.69 7.10
CA MET A 231 16.68 24.51 8.27
C MET A 231 16.17 23.79 9.52
N GLN A 232 16.75 24.11 10.68
CA GLN A 232 16.36 23.50 11.96
C GLN A 232 14.86 23.68 12.31
N ASN A 233 14.25 24.75 11.81
CA ASN A 233 12.86 25.08 12.02
C ASN A 233 11.93 24.48 10.95
N GLN A 234 12.44 23.60 10.07
CA GLN A 234 11.68 22.96 8.99
C GLN A 234 11.64 21.45 9.14
N ILE A 235 10.47 20.88 8.85
CA ILE A 235 10.22 19.43 8.74
C ILE A 235 9.26 19.16 7.60
N ILE A 236 9.15 17.89 7.22
CA ILE A 236 8.00 17.37 6.48
C ILE A 236 7.15 16.58 7.48
N VAL A 237 5.86 16.87 7.52
CA VAL A 237 4.85 16.02 8.16
C VAL A 237 4.40 15.03 7.11
N ALA A 238 4.92 13.82 7.18
CA ALA A 238 4.92 12.85 6.11
C ALA A 238 4.02 11.64 6.38
N ARG A 239 3.46 11.07 5.33
CA ARG A 239 2.77 9.76 5.31
C ARG A 239 3.26 8.96 4.12
N PHE A 240 3.38 7.65 4.28
CA PHE A 240 3.54 6.78 3.12
C PHE A 240 2.19 6.54 2.47
N GLY A 241 2.11 6.83 1.17
CA GLY A 241 0.97 6.50 0.34
C GLY A 241 1.26 5.27 -0.51
N ILE A 242 0.34 4.31 -0.51
CA ILE A 242 0.45 3.04 -1.21
C ILE A 242 -0.65 2.96 -2.27
N SER A 243 -0.28 2.63 -3.51
CA SER A 243 -1.26 2.41 -4.59
C SER A 243 -1.65 0.94 -4.72
N CYS A 244 -0.71 0.00 -4.75
CA CYS A 244 -1.00 -1.44 -4.78
C CYS A 244 -0.32 -2.21 -3.65
N CYS A 245 0.94 -1.96 -3.36
CA CYS A 245 1.69 -2.65 -2.31
C CYS A 245 2.81 -1.76 -1.75
N VAL A 246 3.41 -2.20 -0.64
CA VAL A 246 4.49 -1.45 0.03
C VAL A 246 5.69 -1.15 -0.88
N ALA A 247 5.88 -1.92 -1.96
CA ALA A 247 6.97 -1.71 -2.89
C ALA A 247 6.79 -0.43 -3.74
N ASP A 248 5.56 0.01 -3.99
CA ASP A 248 5.23 1.26 -4.72
C ASP A 248 5.04 2.47 -3.80
N ALA A 249 5.27 2.31 -2.49
CA ALA A 249 5.05 3.37 -1.51
C ALA A 249 5.81 4.65 -1.88
N SER A 250 5.09 5.76 -1.94
CA SER A 250 5.63 7.12 -2.11
C SER A 250 5.40 7.92 -0.84
N VAL A 251 6.22 8.95 -0.61
CA VAL A 251 6.05 9.84 0.55
C VAL A 251 5.20 11.02 0.15
N TYR A 252 4.05 11.18 0.80
CA TYR A 252 3.18 12.35 0.68
C TYR A 252 3.28 13.19 1.96
N GLY A 253 3.09 14.49 1.86
CA GLY A 253 3.09 15.32 3.06
C GLY A 253 3.15 16.80 2.77
N PHE A 254 3.27 17.55 3.85
CA PHE A 254 3.45 18.98 3.82
C PHE A 254 4.78 19.39 4.44
N MET A 255 5.49 20.28 3.79
CA MET A 255 6.53 21.03 4.49
C MET A 255 5.88 21.84 5.61
N ALA A 256 6.50 21.88 6.76
CA ALA A 256 6.00 22.61 7.92
C ALA A 256 7.15 23.37 8.60
N SER A 257 6.88 24.58 9.07
CA SER A 257 7.88 25.41 9.73
C SER A 257 7.34 25.95 11.06
N GLY A 258 8.23 25.99 12.06
CA GLY A 258 7.90 26.44 13.42
C GLY A 258 8.90 25.97 14.45
N LYS A 259 8.46 25.81 15.70
CA LYS A 259 9.28 25.30 16.82
C LYS A 259 9.39 23.76 16.74
N VAL A 260 10.16 23.25 15.79
CA VAL A 260 10.27 21.82 15.50
C VAL A 260 11.68 21.25 15.65
N ALA A 261 12.67 22.07 16.01
CA ALA A 261 14.09 21.68 16.09
C ALA A 261 14.33 20.45 17.00
N THR A 262 13.58 20.32 18.07
CA THR A 262 13.72 19.26 19.09
C THR A 262 12.92 18.00 18.78
N LEU A 263 12.14 17.97 17.70
CA LEU A 263 11.37 16.78 17.33
C LEU A 263 12.29 15.73 16.71
N PRO A 264 12.32 14.51 17.23
CA PRO A 264 13.09 13.44 16.62
C PRO A 264 12.46 13.01 15.28
N LYS A 265 13.28 12.42 14.40
CA LYS A 265 12.79 11.73 13.21
C LYS A 265 11.82 10.60 13.61
N ASP A 266 10.89 10.28 12.73
CA ASP A 266 9.88 9.24 12.93
C ASP A 266 8.87 9.49 14.07
N GLN A 267 9.01 10.59 14.82
CA GLN A 267 7.99 10.98 15.77
C GLN A 267 6.69 11.30 15.06
N TRP A 268 5.61 10.61 15.42
CA TRP A 268 4.28 10.92 14.92
C TRP A 268 3.72 12.17 15.60
N VAL A 269 3.19 13.06 14.78
CA VAL A 269 2.65 14.35 15.21
C VAL A 269 1.34 14.65 14.50
N GLN A 270 0.48 15.39 15.20
CA GLN A 270 -0.61 16.14 14.59
C GLN A 270 -0.22 17.61 14.57
N VAL A 271 -0.23 18.21 13.40
CA VAL A 271 0.15 19.61 13.19
C VAL A 271 -1.07 20.38 12.74
N THR A 272 -1.31 21.53 13.38
CA THR A 272 -2.30 22.52 12.96
C THR A 272 -1.61 23.85 12.73
N GLY A 273 -1.85 24.48 11.58
CA GLY A 273 -1.21 25.75 11.21
C GLY A 273 -1.86 26.40 10.01
N MET A 274 -1.29 27.50 9.56
CA MET A 274 -1.75 28.24 8.39
C MET A 274 -0.99 27.77 7.14
N ILE A 275 -1.70 27.60 6.06
CA ILE A 275 -1.11 27.35 4.74
C ILE A 275 -0.46 28.64 4.23
N ASP A 276 0.77 28.52 3.80
CA ASP A 276 1.56 29.54 3.11
C ASP A 276 2.29 28.86 1.95
N LYS A 277 3.11 29.59 1.20
CA LYS A 277 3.92 29.06 0.10
C LYS A 277 5.41 29.14 0.42
N THR A 278 6.18 28.21 -0.14
CA THR A 278 7.64 28.21 -0.09
C THR A 278 8.21 27.67 -1.39
N GLN A 279 9.52 27.83 -1.59
CA GLN A 279 10.25 27.20 -2.69
C GLN A 279 10.91 25.91 -2.18
N TYR A 280 10.78 24.85 -2.95
CA TYR A 280 11.44 23.58 -2.71
C TYR A 280 11.78 22.94 -4.06
N ASP A 281 13.05 22.63 -4.28
CA ASP A 281 13.58 22.03 -5.52
C ASP A 281 13.14 22.78 -6.82
N GLY A 282 13.12 24.13 -6.74
CA GLY A 282 12.72 24.99 -7.86
C GLY A 282 11.20 25.17 -8.04
N GLU A 283 10.38 24.47 -7.27
CA GLU A 283 8.93 24.54 -7.35
C GLU A 283 8.31 25.29 -6.16
N THR A 284 7.17 25.94 -6.43
CA THR A 284 6.36 26.56 -5.37
C THR A 284 5.44 25.54 -4.76
N ILE A 285 5.65 25.21 -3.47
CA ILE A 285 4.87 24.23 -2.74
C ILE A 285 4.17 24.84 -1.51
N PRO A 286 3.09 24.20 -1.00
CA PRO A 286 2.48 24.59 0.25
C PRO A 286 3.40 24.30 1.45
N ILE A 287 3.44 25.25 2.39
CA ILE A 287 4.09 25.08 3.69
C ILE A 287 3.10 25.40 4.80
N ILE A 288 3.12 24.62 5.87
CA ILE A 288 2.31 24.86 7.05
C ILE A 288 3.12 25.70 8.05
N LYS A 289 2.70 26.93 8.29
CA LYS A 289 3.19 27.75 9.41
C LYS A 289 2.54 27.24 10.71
N ILE A 290 3.27 26.46 11.50
CA ILE A 290 2.73 25.71 12.64
C ILE A 290 2.25 26.68 13.72
N LYS A 291 0.98 26.51 14.15
CA LYS A 291 0.40 27.14 15.33
C LYS A 291 0.39 26.20 16.52
N GLN A 292 0.07 24.93 16.28
CA GLN A 292 0.00 23.90 17.31
C GLN A 292 0.59 22.59 16.78
N ILE A 293 1.31 21.89 17.65
CA ILE A 293 1.84 20.56 17.40
C ILE A 293 1.58 19.66 18.59
N LEU A 294 1.07 18.48 18.34
CA LEU A 294 0.81 17.44 19.33
C LEU A 294 1.58 16.18 18.94
N LYS A 295 2.33 15.61 19.88
CA LYS A 295 2.91 14.27 19.69
C LYS A 295 1.81 13.25 19.85
N ILE A 296 1.72 12.32 18.91
CA ILE A 296 0.72 11.24 18.92
C ILE A 296 1.42 9.88 18.82
N ALA A 297 0.71 8.83 19.21
CA ALA A 297 1.15 7.47 18.95
C ALA A 297 1.06 7.15 17.45
N VAL A 298 1.80 6.14 17.00
CA VAL A 298 1.68 5.60 15.65
C VAL A 298 0.24 5.11 15.47
N PRO A 299 -0.50 5.59 14.45
CA PRO A 299 -1.86 5.12 14.21
C PRO A 299 -1.84 3.63 13.81
N LYS A 300 -2.95 2.93 14.07
CA LYS A 300 -3.09 1.51 13.66
C LYS A 300 -2.89 1.33 12.16
N GLN A 301 -3.37 2.29 11.35
CA GLN A 301 -3.06 2.37 9.94
C GLN A 301 -2.13 3.56 9.67
N PRO A 302 -0.81 3.32 9.58
CA PRO A 302 0.17 4.37 9.38
C PRO A 302 0.23 4.86 7.93
N TYR A 303 -0.31 4.09 6.99
CA TYR A 303 -0.29 4.41 5.56
C TYR A 303 -1.60 5.08 5.12
N VAL A 304 -1.51 5.83 4.05
CA VAL A 304 -2.65 6.36 3.30
C VAL A 304 -2.70 5.66 1.94
N PHE A 305 -3.89 5.57 1.37
CA PHE A 305 -4.07 4.89 0.09
C PHE A 305 -4.49 5.90 -0.98
N ASP A 306 -3.89 5.76 -2.16
CA ASP A 306 -4.32 6.54 -3.31
C ASP A 306 -5.62 5.92 -3.86
N VAL A 307 -6.71 6.63 -3.63
CA VAL A 307 -8.04 6.18 -4.06
C VAL A 307 -8.28 6.42 -5.55
N GLY A 308 -7.52 7.35 -6.17
CA GLY A 308 -7.72 7.73 -7.56
C GLY A 308 -9.05 8.48 -7.79
N VAL A 309 -9.25 8.89 -9.05
CA VAL A 309 -10.52 9.46 -9.54
C VAL A 309 -11.02 8.57 -10.67
N LYS A 310 -12.26 8.07 -10.56
CA LYS A 310 -12.89 7.27 -11.59
C LYS A 310 -13.48 8.20 -12.65
N ILE A 311 -13.02 8.04 -13.89
CA ILE A 311 -13.58 8.73 -15.05
C ILE A 311 -14.77 7.88 -15.52
N ASP A 312 -15.99 8.46 -15.45
CA ASP A 312 -17.23 7.84 -15.95
C ASP A 312 -17.31 7.92 -17.47
#